data_16d5d4f34122ca451043d6f757817404
#
_entry.id   16d5d4f34122ca451043d6f757817404
#
_cell.length_a   1.000
_cell.length_b   1.000
_cell.length_c   1.000
_cell.angle_alpha   90.00
_cell.angle_beta   90.00
_cell.angle_gamma   90.00
#
_symmetry.space_group_name_H-M   'P 1'
#
loop_
_entity.id
_entity.type
_entity.pdbx_description
1 polymer ?
#
loop_
_entity_poly.entity_id
_entity_poly.type
_entity_poly.pdbx_seq_one_letter_code
_entity_poly.pdbx_strand_id
1 'polypeptide(L)'
;MAKLYFRYGAMNSGKTTALMQVAYNYKERGMRVLILKPAIDTKGQDSIISRLGISCKVDQLVTPEMDVVELVRANEAALGKIACVLCDESQFFTPEQADQLFLVTVDLGIPVICYGLRADFMMRGFPGSTRLLEIAHTIEELKTICACGRKAICNGRKVNGEFVFEGAQVAIDTVDDVEYQSLCPQCWYREYRAFLARHPKK
;
A
#
# COMPACT_ATOMS: atom_id res chain seq x y z
N MET A 1 -14.10 -8.22 19.16
CA MET A 1 -13.53 -6.88 18.98
C MET A 1 -12.97 -6.80 17.57
N ALA A 2 -13.32 -5.77 16.80
CA ALA A 2 -12.75 -5.53 15.49
C ALA A 2 -11.25 -5.26 15.59
N LYS A 3 -10.50 -5.51 14.51
CA LYS A 3 -9.03 -5.37 14.50
C LYS A 3 -8.57 -4.57 13.29
N LEU A 4 -7.48 -3.84 13.47
CA LEU A 4 -6.69 -3.25 12.40
C LEU A 4 -5.61 -4.26 11.97
N TYR A 5 -5.59 -4.61 10.69
CA TYR A 5 -4.59 -5.47 10.07
C TYR A 5 -3.72 -4.64 9.14
N PHE A 6 -2.42 -4.83 9.21
CA PHE A 6 -1.49 -4.29 8.22
C PHE A 6 -0.82 -5.44 7.45
N ARG A 7 -1.18 -5.60 6.19
CA ARG A 7 -0.63 -6.58 5.26
C ARG A 7 0.33 -5.90 4.31
N TYR A 8 1.60 -5.99 4.60
CA TYR A 8 2.63 -5.36 3.80
C TYR A 8 3.43 -6.36 2.97
N GLY A 9 4.11 -5.87 1.94
CA GLY A 9 5.05 -6.66 1.15
C GLY A 9 5.81 -5.78 0.18
N ALA A 10 6.89 -6.28 -0.40
CA ALA A 10 7.56 -5.61 -1.50
C ALA A 10 6.62 -5.47 -2.71
N MET A 11 6.99 -4.69 -3.69
CA MET A 11 6.24 -4.63 -4.94
C MET A 11 6.09 -6.03 -5.52
N ASN A 12 5.01 -6.28 -6.26
CA ASN A 12 4.69 -7.60 -6.84
C ASN A 12 4.44 -8.74 -5.83
N SER A 13 4.15 -8.44 -4.56
CA SER A 13 3.80 -9.45 -3.56
C SER A 13 2.32 -9.87 -3.58
N GLY A 14 1.53 -9.40 -4.55
CA GLY A 14 0.12 -9.78 -4.69
C GLY A 14 -0.84 -9.06 -3.72
N LYS A 15 -0.44 -7.92 -3.12
CA LYS A 15 -1.26 -7.13 -2.18
C LYS A 15 -2.65 -6.83 -2.73
N THR A 16 -2.69 -6.23 -3.90
CA THR A 16 -3.94 -5.85 -4.59
C THR A 16 -4.82 -7.07 -4.89
N THR A 17 -4.23 -8.18 -5.32
CA THR A 17 -4.96 -9.43 -5.55
C THR A 17 -5.56 -9.99 -4.25
N ALA A 18 -4.79 -9.95 -3.16
CA ALA A 18 -5.26 -10.38 -1.83
C ALA A 18 -6.39 -9.49 -1.31
N LEU A 19 -6.33 -8.17 -1.53
CA LEU A 19 -7.42 -7.24 -1.21
C LEU A 19 -8.69 -7.61 -1.99
N MET A 20 -8.57 -7.79 -3.30
CA MET A 20 -9.71 -8.16 -4.16
C MET A 20 -10.33 -9.49 -3.76
N GLN A 21 -9.52 -10.48 -3.38
CA GLN A 21 -10.02 -11.76 -2.89
C GLN A 21 -10.83 -11.60 -1.60
N VAL A 22 -10.37 -10.76 -0.67
CA VAL A 22 -11.12 -10.47 0.56
C VAL A 22 -12.43 -9.74 0.23
N ALA A 23 -12.39 -8.72 -0.63
CA ALA A 23 -13.57 -7.99 -1.06
C ALA A 23 -14.61 -8.94 -1.70
N TYR A 24 -14.16 -9.84 -2.56
CA TYR A 24 -15.01 -10.85 -3.19
C TYR A 24 -15.68 -11.78 -2.15
N ASN A 25 -14.91 -12.28 -1.18
CA ASN A 25 -15.41 -13.19 -0.14
C ASN A 25 -16.52 -12.56 0.72
N TYR A 26 -16.43 -11.27 1.03
CA TYR A 26 -17.48 -10.54 1.72
C TYR A 26 -18.71 -10.35 0.83
N LYS A 27 -18.49 -9.92 -0.41
CA LYS A 27 -19.55 -9.65 -1.39
C LYS A 27 -20.36 -10.91 -1.73
N GLU A 28 -19.71 -12.06 -1.89
CA GLU A 28 -20.34 -13.35 -2.15
C GLU A 28 -21.34 -13.74 -1.04
N ARG A 29 -21.12 -13.25 0.18
CA ARG A 29 -22.00 -13.48 1.34
C ARG A 29 -23.00 -12.35 1.58
N GLY A 30 -23.17 -11.44 0.62
CA GLY A 30 -24.06 -10.28 0.74
C GLY A 30 -23.58 -9.22 1.74
N MET A 31 -22.31 -9.29 2.18
CA MET A 31 -21.72 -8.32 3.09
C MET A 31 -21.03 -7.20 2.32
N ARG A 32 -21.31 -5.94 2.71
CA ARG A 32 -20.72 -4.76 2.09
C ARG A 32 -19.33 -4.48 2.67
N VAL A 33 -18.38 -4.24 1.78
CA VAL A 33 -17.07 -3.68 2.13
C VAL A 33 -16.98 -2.24 1.64
N LEU A 34 -16.12 -1.44 2.28
CA LEU A 34 -15.75 -0.11 1.82
C LEU A 34 -14.28 -0.14 1.40
N ILE A 35 -14.01 0.14 0.13
CA ILE A 35 -12.65 0.14 -0.44
C ILE A 35 -12.14 1.57 -0.54
N LEU A 36 -11.07 1.86 0.18
CA LEU A 36 -10.40 3.16 0.24
C LEU A 36 -9.04 3.11 -0.45
N LYS A 37 -8.68 4.21 -1.09
CA LYS A 37 -7.37 4.39 -1.72
C LYS A 37 -6.93 5.84 -1.56
N PRO A 38 -5.66 6.12 -1.16
CA PRO A 38 -5.15 7.49 -1.13
C PRO A 38 -5.17 8.14 -2.52
N ALA A 39 -5.67 9.37 -2.59
CA ALA A 39 -5.84 10.10 -3.85
C ALA A 39 -4.52 10.44 -4.57
N ILE A 40 -3.39 10.43 -3.83
CA ILE A 40 -2.05 10.62 -4.40
C ILE A 40 -1.64 9.48 -5.35
N ASP A 41 -2.23 8.29 -5.20
CA ASP A 41 -1.98 7.20 -6.14
C ASP A 41 -2.88 7.33 -7.37
N THR A 42 -2.31 7.86 -8.44
CA THR A 42 -2.99 8.10 -9.72
C THR A 42 -3.16 6.85 -10.57
N LYS A 43 -2.54 5.72 -10.20
CA LYS A 43 -2.65 4.46 -10.95
C LYS A 43 -4.08 3.92 -10.92
N GLY A 44 -4.67 3.79 -12.11
CA GLY A 44 -6.03 3.29 -12.27
C GLY A 44 -7.12 4.27 -11.85
N GLN A 45 -6.79 5.52 -11.52
CA GLN A 45 -7.75 6.55 -11.09
C GLN A 45 -8.64 6.05 -9.93
N ASP A 46 -9.93 5.84 -10.17
CA ASP A 46 -10.94 5.33 -9.22
C ASP A 46 -11.00 3.80 -9.16
N SER A 47 -10.02 3.12 -9.73
CA SER A 47 -9.97 1.66 -9.82
C SER A 47 -8.65 1.11 -9.27
N ILE A 48 -8.72 -0.05 -8.66
CA ILE A 48 -7.57 -0.87 -8.29
C ILE A 48 -7.37 -1.89 -9.42
N ILE A 49 -6.18 -1.93 -9.99
CA ILE A 49 -5.85 -2.86 -11.07
C ILE A 49 -4.73 -3.77 -10.61
N SER A 50 -5.00 -5.07 -10.54
CA SER A 50 -3.96 -6.06 -10.27
C SER A 50 -3.13 -6.32 -11.53
N ARG A 51 -1.88 -6.75 -11.36
CA ARG A 51 -1.03 -7.16 -12.51
C ARG A 51 -1.56 -8.39 -13.25
N LEU A 52 -2.50 -9.12 -12.67
CA LEU A 52 -3.20 -10.23 -13.32
C LEU A 52 -4.35 -9.77 -14.24
N GLY A 53 -4.52 -8.45 -14.41
CA GLY A 53 -5.59 -7.88 -15.25
C GLY A 53 -6.96 -7.81 -14.59
N ILE A 54 -7.08 -8.21 -13.31
CA ILE A 54 -8.33 -8.08 -12.56
C ILE A 54 -8.43 -6.64 -12.05
N SER A 55 -9.60 -6.02 -12.18
CA SER A 55 -9.88 -4.68 -11.68
C SER A 55 -11.04 -4.67 -10.70
N CYS A 56 -11.00 -3.75 -9.74
CA CYS A 56 -12.06 -3.47 -8.79
C CYS A 56 -12.21 -1.97 -8.64
N LYS A 57 -13.46 -1.48 -8.60
CA LYS A 57 -13.72 -0.07 -8.37
C LYS A 57 -13.42 0.29 -6.90
N VAL A 58 -12.80 1.44 -6.69
CA VAL A 58 -12.61 2.05 -5.37
C VAL A 58 -13.89 2.77 -5.00
N ASP A 59 -14.36 2.60 -3.77
CA ASP A 59 -15.54 3.31 -3.30
C ASP A 59 -15.23 4.77 -3.00
N GLN A 60 -14.01 5.05 -2.47
CA GLN A 60 -13.62 6.41 -2.13
C GLN A 60 -12.11 6.63 -2.29
N LEU A 61 -11.74 7.71 -3.01
CA LEU A 61 -10.40 8.28 -2.99
C LEU A 61 -10.26 9.20 -1.76
N VAL A 62 -9.21 9.00 -0.98
CA VAL A 62 -8.98 9.72 0.27
C VAL A 62 -7.86 10.75 0.08
N THR A 63 -8.18 12.04 0.24
CA THR A 63 -7.17 13.10 0.25
C THR A 63 -6.58 13.28 1.65
N PRO A 64 -5.39 13.91 1.80
CA PRO A 64 -4.76 14.09 3.12
C PRO A 64 -5.62 14.86 4.13
N GLU A 65 -6.55 15.68 3.66
CA GLU A 65 -7.40 16.54 4.50
C GLU A 65 -8.67 15.83 4.98
N MET A 66 -9.00 14.66 4.41
CA MET A 66 -10.22 13.93 4.76
C MET A 66 -10.07 13.23 6.11
N ASP A 67 -11.11 13.33 6.93
CA ASP A 67 -11.29 12.51 8.13
C ASP A 67 -11.88 11.14 7.74
N VAL A 68 -11.12 10.07 8.00
CA VAL A 68 -11.49 8.71 7.61
C VAL A 68 -12.62 8.16 8.48
N VAL A 69 -12.72 8.55 9.77
CA VAL A 69 -13.80 8.11 10.64
C VAL A 69 -15.14 8.67 10.16
N GLU A 70 -15.17 9.98 9.89
CA GLU A 70 -16.38 10.64 9.39
C GLU A 70 -16.76 10.12 7.99
N LEU A 71 -15.78 9.83 7.14
CA LEU A 71 -16.01 9.23 5.83
C LEU A 71 -16.68 7.85 5.96
N VAL A 72 -16.21 7.00 6.87
CA VAL A 72 -16.81 5.68 7.12
C VAL A 72 -18.23 5.84 7.66
N ARG A 73 -18.46 6.73 8.64
CA ARG A 73 -19.80 7.02 9.19
C ARG A 73 -20.79 7.49 8.13
N ALA A 74 -20.37 8.42 7.29
CA ALA A 74 -21.20 8.94 6.20
C ALA A 74 -21.59 7.84 5.20
N ASN A 75 -20.63 6.96 4.86
CA ASN A 75 -20.90 5.82 3.99
C ASN A 75 -21.85 4.78 4.62
N GLU A 76 -21.76 4.51 5.93
CA GLU A 76 -22.72 3.65 6.62
C GLU A 76 -24.14 4.27 6.63
N ALA A 77 -24.22 5.56 6.91
CA ALA A 77 -25.51 6.27 6.92
C ALA A 77 -26.18 6.28 5.55
N ALA A 78 -25.43 6.47 4.48
CA ALA A 78 -25.93 6.57 3.12
C ALA A 78 -26.27 5.23 2.48
N LEU A 79 -25.44 4.20 2.71
CA LEU A 79 -25.45 2.96 1.92
C LEU A 79 -25.61 1.69 2.78
N GLY A 80 -25.81 1.85 4.08
CA GLY A 80 -26.01 0.73 5.02
C GLY A 80 -24.69 0.18 5.60
N LYS A 81 -24.85 -0.82 6.47
CA LYS A 81 -23.77 -1.37 7.31
C LYS A 81 -22.55 -1.82 6.51
N ILE A 82 -21.37 -1.40 6.96
CA ILE A 82 -20.08 -1.81 6.45
C ILE A 82 -19.55 -2.98 7.29
N ALA A 83 -19.24 -4.09 6.63
CA ALA A 83 -18.71 -5.28 7.28
C ALA A 83 -17.18 -5.26 7.42
N CYS A 84 -16.49 -4.53 6.53
CA CYS A 84 -15.04 -4.37 6.57
C CYS A 84 -14.62 -3.14 5.74
N VAL A 85 -13.59 -2.45 6.21
CA VAL A 85 -12.88 -1.42 5.43
C VAL A 85 -11.60 -2.02 4.87
N LEU A 86 -11.39 -1.89 3.57
CA LEU A 86 -10.20 -2.35 2.85
C LEU A 86 -9.45 -1.15 2.29
N CYS A 87 -8.16 -1.03 2.60
CA CYS A 87 -7.33 0.10 2.15
C CYS A 87 -6.24 -0.44 1.22
N ASP A 88 -6.20 0.03 -0.04
CA ASP A 88 -5.05 -0.22 -0.93
C ASP A 88 -4.05 0.92 -0.85
N GLU A 89 -2.79 0.63 -1.22
CA GLU A 89 -1.66 1.57 -1.22
C GLU A 89 -1.57 2.39 0.09
N SER A 90 -1.82 1.72 1.22
CA SER A 90 -1.98 2.34 2.54
C SER A 90 -0.73 3.05 3.07
N GLN A 91 0.43 2.86 2.45
CA GLN A 91 1.65 3.62 2.77
C GLN A 91 1.48 5.12 2.53
N PHE A 92 0.53 5.52 1.68
CA PHE A 92 0.29 6.91 1.32
C PHE A 92 -0.74 7.62 2.21
N PHE A 93 -1.36 6.93 3.15
CA PHE A 93 -2.12 7.61 4.20
C PHE A 93 -1.20 8.43 5.09
N THR A 94 -1.73 9.51 5.66
CA THR A 94 -1.01 10.25 6.69
C THR A 94 -0.95 9.44 8.00
N PRO A 95 -0.02 9.73 8.92
CA PRO A 95 -0.02 9.10 10.25
C PRO A 95 -1.35 9.30 10.98
N GLU A 96 -1.95 10.49 10.88
CA GLU A 96 -3.24 10.83 11.47
C GLU A 96 -4.37 9.97 10.88
N GLN A 97 -4.36 9.74 9.57
CA GLN A 97 -5.33 8.85 8.92
C GLN A 97 -5.12 7.39 9.32
N ALA A 98 -3.89 6.95 9.57
CA ALA A 98 -3.64 5.63 10.15
C ALA A 98 -4.22 5.51 11.57
N ASP A 99 -4.12 6.55 12.40
CA ASP A 99 -4.78 6.61 13.72
C ASP A 99 -6.30 6.58 13.58
N GLN A 100 -6.87 7.30 12.63
CA GLN A 100 -8.31 7.28 12.34
C GLN A 100 -8.78 5.88 11.89
N LEU A 101 -8.01 5.17 11.06
CA LEU A 101 -8.31 3.77 10.70
C LEU A 101 -8.30 2.84 11.92
N PHE A 102 -7.44 3.10 12.91
CA PHE A 102 -7.47 2.39 14.17
C PHE A 102 -8.76 2.72 14.95
N LEU A 103 -9.15 4.00 15.02
CA LEU A 103 -10.40 4.44 15.68
C LEU A 103 -11.65 3.83 15.02
N VAL A 104 -11.67 3.61 13.71
CA VAL A 104 -12.74 2.87 13.02
C VAL A 104 -12.94 1.49 13.66
N THR A 105 -11.85 0.82 14.07
CA THR A 105 -11.98 -0.50 14.72
C THR A 105 -12.46 -0.40 16.17
N VAL A 106 -12.09 0.65 16.89
CA VAL A 106 -12.41 0.84 18.32
C VAL A 106 -13.82 1.38 18.50
N ASP A 107 -14.14 2.47 17.79
CA ASP A 107 -15.38 3.24 18.01
C ASP A 107 -16.55 2.72 17.17
N LEU A 108 -16.28 2.28 15.94
CA LEU A 108 -17.33 1.78 15.03
C LEU A 108 -17.44 0.25 15.03
N GLY A 109 -16.46 -0.44 15.61
CA GLY A 109 -16.46 -1.91 15.65
C GLY A 109 -16.30 -2.56 14.27
N ILE A 110 -15.76 -1.85 13.28
CA ILE A 110 -15.58 -2.32 11.91
C ILE A 110 -14.13 -2.77 11.71
N PRO A 111 -13.85 -4.01 11.27
CA PRO A 111 -12.49 -4.45 10.96
C PRO A 111 -11.92 -3.66 9.77
N VAL A 112 -10.63 -3.32 9.86
CA VAL A 112 -9.89 -2.60 8.84
C VAL A 112 -8.70 -3.43 8.39
N ILE A 113 -8.51 -3.59 7.07
CA ILE A 113 -7.36 -4.28 6.49
C ILE A 113 -6.63 -3.34 5.55
N CYS A 114 -5.42 -2.94 5.93
CA CYS A 114 -4.55 -2.08 5.14
C CYS A 114 -3.55 -2.91 4.35
N TYR A 115 -3.45 -2.66 3.05
CA TYR A 115 -2.45 -3.26 2.16
C TYR A 115 -1.48 -2.17 1.68
N GLY A 116 -0.18 -2.41 1.81
CA GLY A 116 0.78 -1.37 1.45
C GLY A 116 2.24 -1.83 1.38
N LEU A 117 3.11 -0.90 1.03
CA LEU A 117 4.56 -1.06 1.07
C LEU A 117 5.06 -0.69 2.47
N ARG A 118 6.04 -1.44 3.02
CA ARG A 118 6.70 -1.06 4.27
C ARG A 118 7.65 0.13 4.07
N ALA A 119 8.43 0.09 3.00
CA ALA A 119 9.49 1.04 2.72
C ALA A 119 9.61 1.31 1.22
N ASP A 120 10.21 2.44 0.88
CA ASP A 120 10.49 2.87 -0.47
C ASP A 120 11.71 2.16 -1.10
N PHE A 121 12.14 2.63 -2.26
CA PHE A 121 13.29 2.12 -3.00
C PHE A 121 14.65 2.45 -2.33
N MET A 122 14.68 3.41 -1.38
CA MET A 122 15.85 3.75 -0.55
C MET A 122 15.84 3.01 0.79
N MET A 123 14.92 2.07 1.00
CA MET A 123 14.65 1.37 2.26
C MET A 123 14.22 2.31 3.41
N ARG A 124 13.65 3.47 3.10
CA ARG A 124 13.06 4.40 4.08
C ARG A 124 11.58 4.11 4.24
N GLY A 125 11.12 4.09 5.50
CA GLY A 125 9.70 3.88 5.81
C GLY A 125 8.82 5.00 5.22
N PHE A 126 7.63 4.62 4.76
CA PHE A 126 6.58 5.58 4.46
C PHE A 126 5.91 6.01 5.77
N PRO A 127 5.54 7.29 5.95
CA PRO A 127 4.93 7.77 7.20
C PRO A 127 3.70 6.94 7.63
N GLY A 128 2.75 6.71 6.73
CA GLY A 128 1.55 5.91 6.99
C GLY A 128 1.88 4.46 7.36
N SER A 129 2.81 3.83 6.65
CA SER A 129 3.24 2.46 6.97
C SER A 129 3.98 2.36 8.28
N THR A 130 4.80 3.34 8.62
CA THR A 130 5.49 3.39 9.92
C THR A 130 4.45 3.44 11.05
N ARG A 131 3.45 4.30 10.90
CA ARG A 131 2.38 4.39 11.90
C ARG A 131 1.55 3.11 11.99
N LEU A 132 1.20 2.51 10.85
CA LEU A 132 0.48 1.22 10.83
C LEU A 132 1.28 0.08 11.49
N LEU A 133 2.61 0.05 11.32
CA LEU A 133 3.48 -0.93 12.01
C LEU A 133 3.46 -0.77 13.53
N GLU A 134 3.28 0.46 14.03
CA GLU A 134 3.24 0.76 15.47
C GLU A 134 1.91 0.34 16.11
N ILE A 135 0.78 0.53 15.42
CA ILE A 135 -0.56 0.45 16.02
C ILE A 135 -1.42 -0.73 15.56
N ALA A 136 -1.06 -1.41 14.48
CA ALA A 136 -1.88 -2.51 13.97
C ALA A 136 -1.95 -3.68 14.96
N HIS A 137 -3.15 -4.23 15.16
CA HIS A 137 -3.36 -5.41 15.99
C HIS A 137 -2.71 -6.67 15.42
N THR A 138 -2.59 -6.73 14.09
CA THR A 138 -1.99 -7.86 13.37
C THR A 138 -1.20 -7.34 12.19
N ILE A 139 0.04 -7.81 12.08
CA ILE A 139 0.97 -7.45 11.01
C ILE A 139 1.31 -8.72 10.24
N GLU A 140 1.10 -8.71 8.93
CA GLU A 140 1.36 -9.85 8.04
C GLU A 140 2.23 -9.43 6.86
N GLU A 141 3.25 -10.25 6.55
CA GLU A 141 4.08 -10.05 5.37
C GLU A 141 3.58 -10.90 4.20
N LEU A 142 3.19 -10.25 3.11
CA LEU A 142 2.93 -10.90 1.82
C LEU A 142 4.26 -11.11 1.09
N LYS A 143 4.69 -12.37 1.03
CA LYS A 143 6.01 -12.74 0.51
C LYS A 143 6.06 -12.70 -1.01
N THR A 144 7.21 -12.28 -1.54
CA THR A 144 7.54 -12.37 -2.98
C THR A 144 9.03 -12.72 -3.15
N ILE A 145 9.43 -13.00 -4.38
CA ILE A 145 10.79 -13.43 -4.70
C ILE A 145 11.52 -12.38 -5.54
N CYS A 146 12.81 -12.26 -5.33
CA CYS A 146 13.75 -11.53 -6.16
C CYS A 146 14.08 -12.35 -7.41
N ALA A 147 14.52 -11.72 -8.50
CA ALA A 147 14.97 -12.39 -9.71
C ALA A 147 16.09 -13.45 -9.46
N CYS A 148 16.85 -13.31 -8.37
CA CYS A 148 17.85 -14.30 -7.96
C CYS A 148 17.27 -15.49 -7.18
N GLY A 149 15.95 -15.63 -7.05
CA GLY A 149 15.26 -16.71 -6.35
C GLY A 149 15.13 -16.55 -4.83
N ARG A 150 15.77 -15.53 -4.21
CA ARG A 150 15.68 -15.28 -2.77
C ARG A 150 14.45 -14.47 -2.42
N LYS A 151 14.00 -14.54 -1.16
CA LYS A 151 12.93 -13.69 -0.63
C LYS A 151 13.23 -12.20 -0.87
N ALA A 152 12.31 -11.50 -1.51
CA ALA A 152 12.40 -10.05 -1.74
C ALA A 152 11.69 -9.31 -0.61
N ILE A 153 12.39 -8.34 0.00
CA ILE A 153 11.88 -7.44 1.05
C ILE A 153 12.18 -5.97 0.75
N CYS A 154 12.96 -5.70 -0.29
CA CYS A 154 13.35 -4.38 -0.74
C CYS A 154 12.67 -4.06 -2.06
N ASN A 155 12.48 -2.77 -2.32
CA ASN A 155 12.05 -2.25 -3.61
C ASN A 155 13.24 -1.56 -4.29
N GLY A 156 13.39 -1.73 -5.60
CA GLY A 156 14.31 -0.98 -6.42
C GLY A 156 13.53 -0.13 -7.40
N ARG A 157 13.99 1.10 -7.63
CA ARG A 157 13.47 1.99 -8.69
C ARG A 157 14.50 2.03 -9.82
N LYS A 158 14.02 1.86 -11.04
CA LYS A 158 14.79 2.12 -12.24
C LYS A 158 14.22 3.31 -12.97
N VAL A 159 15.10 4.12 -13.50
CA VAL A 159 14.78 5.24 -14.41
C VAL A 159 15.58 5.00 -15.68
N ASN A 160 14.90 4.92 -16.82
CA ASN A 160 15.52 4.60 -18.11
C ASN A 160 16.41 3.33 -18.05
N GLY A 161 15.92 2.30 -17.35
CA GLY A 161 16.61 1.01 -17.21
C GLY A 161 17.69 0.92 -16.14
N GLU A 162 18.11 2.04 -15.51
CA GLU A 162 19.15 2.08 -14.49
C GLU A 162 18.59 2.22 -13.08
N PHE A 163 19.17 1.50 -12.11
CA PHE A 163 18.80 1.64 -10.70
C PHE A 163 19.23 2.99 -10.15
N VAL A 164 18.29 3.68 -9.47
CA VAL A 164 18.48 4.95 -8.77
C VAL A 164 18.20 4.79 -7.28
N PHE A 165 18.97 5.53 -6.44
CA PHE A 165 18.87 5.46 -4.97
C PHE A 165 18.78 6.85 -4.34
N GLU A 166 18.36 7.82 -5.12
CA GLU A 166 18.11 9.21 -4.70
C GLU A 166 16.86 9.74 -5.39
N GLY A 167 16.33 10.87 -4.91
CA GLY A 167 15.15 11.52 -5.43
C GLY A 167 13.94 11.41 -4.50
N ALA A 168 12.79 11.88 -4.96
CA ALA A 168 11.55 11.87 -4.19
C ALA A 168 11.07 10.45 -3.88
N GLN A 169 10.47 10.25 -2.71
CA GLN A 169 9.91 8.96 -2.28
C GLN A 169 8.82 8.47 -3.25
N VAL A 170 7.97 9.38 -3.69
CA VAL A 170 6.95 9.15 -4.71
C VAL A 170 7.39 9.78 -6.02
N ALA A 171 7.49 9.00 -7.10
CA ALA A 171 7.61 9.54 -8.44
C ALA A 171 6.19 9.64 -9.01
N ILE A 172 5.72 10.85 -9.24
CA ILE A 172 4.54 11.10 -10.06
C ILE A 172 4.98 10.82 -11.50
N ASP A 173 4.18 10.11 -12.27
CA ASP A 173 4.45 9.74 -13.67
C ASP A 173 4.91 10.96 -14.47
N THR A 174 6.22 11.10 -14.57
CA THR A 174 6.90 12.08 -15.39
C THR A 174 7.40 11.40 -16.66
N VAL A 175 7.92 12.16 -17.59
CA VAL A 175 8.35 11.78 -18.94
C VAL A 175 9.34 10.60 -19.01
N ASP A 176 9.89 10.15 -17.86
CA ASP A 176 10.87 9.08 -17.78
C ASP A 176 10.23 7.70 -17.65
N ASP A 177 10.87 6.68 -18.22
CA ASP A 177 10.50 5.28 -18.04
C ASP A 177 10.88 4.82 -16.62
N VAL A 178 9.89 4.83 -15.71
CA VAL A 178 10.07 4.46 -14.31
C VAL A 178 9.55 3.05 -14.07
N GLU A 179 10.45 2.15 -13.73
CA GLU A 179 10.14 0.78 -13.34
C GLU A 179 10.46 0.51 -11.88
N TYR A 180 9.69 -0.38 -11.27
CA TYR A 180 9.94 -0.87 -9.92
C TYR A 180 10.14 -2.38 -9.91
N GLN A 181 11.14 -2.83 -9.17
CA GLN A 181 11.51 -4.24 -9.06
C GLN A 181 11.63 -4.67 -7.59
N SER A 182 11.12 -5.87 -7.29
CA SER A 182 11.31 -6.50 -5.97
C SER A 182 12.70 -7.10 -5.86
N LEU A 183 13.42 -6.73 -4.81
CA LEU A 183 14.80 -7.16 -4.60
C LEU A 183 14.99 -7.83 -3.23
N CYS A 184 15.87 -8.83 -3.16
CA CYS A 184 16.43 -9.26 -1.90
C CYS A 184 17.50 -8.27 -1.42
N PRO A 185 17.86 -8.24 -0.12
CA PRO A 185 18.85 -7.30 0.41
C PRO A 185 20.20 -7.35 -0.31
N GLN A 186 20.67 -8.53 -0.68
CA GLN A 186 21.96 -8.68 -1.36
C GLN A 186 21.95 -8.08 -2.76
N CYS A 187 20.88 -8.30 -3.54
CA CYS A 187 20.74 -7.68 -4.85
C CYS A 187 20.59 -6.16 -4.72
N TRP A 188 19.79 -5.69 -3.76
CA TRP A 188 19.63 -4.26 -3.51
C TRP A 188 20.98 -3.59 -3.18
N TYR A 189 21.77 -4.16 -2.26
CA TYR A 189 23.08 -3.61 -1.90
C TYR A 189 24.10 -3.71 -3.03
N ARG A 190 24.03 -4.72 -3.89
CA ARG A 190 24.88 -4.81 -5.08
C ARG A 190 24.61 -3.64 -6.02
N GLU A 191 23.35 -3.39 -6.34
CA GLU A 191 22.94 -2.25 -7.21
C GLU A 191 23.26 -0.90 -6.58
N TYR A 192 23.06 -0.76 -5.26
CA TYR A 192 23.39 0.45 -4.53
C TYR A 192 24.91 0.77 -4.58
N ARG A 193 25.75 -0.24 -4.39
CA ARG A 193 27.21 -0.05 -4.52
C ARG A 193 27.62 0.31 -5.94
N ALA A 194 27.01 -0.28 -6.95
CA ALA A 194 27.26 0.05 -8.34
C ALA A 194 26.83 1.50 -8.65
N PHE A 195 25.70 1.95 -8.10
CA PHE A 195 25.25 3.33 -8.19
C PHE A 195 26.26 4.31 -7.54
N LEU A 196 26.72 4.03 -6.32
CA LEU A 196 27.70 4.88 -5.63
C LEU A 196 29.04 4.96 -6.38
N ALA A 197 29.47 3.89 -7.02
CA ALA A 197 30.70 3.88 -7.82
C ALA A 197 30.59 4.78 -9.06
N ARG A 198 29.39 4.89 -9.65
CA ARG A 198 29.11 5.78 -10.78
C ARG A 198 28.88 7.24 -10.37
N HIS A 199 28.43 7.47 -9.11
CA HIS A 199 28.11 8.79 -8.57
C HIS A 199 28.91 9.05 -7.27
N PRO A 200 30.24 9.20 -7.33
CA PRO A 200 31.05 9.45 -6.14
C PRO A 200 30.61 10.77 -5.50
N LYS A 201 30.25 10.71 -4.21
CA LYS A 201 29.99 11.95 -3.45
C LYS A 201 31.29 12.75 -3.43
N LYS A 202 31.23 13.99 -3.92
CA LYS A 202 32.31 14.99 -3.76
C LYS A 202 32.49 15.35 -2.31
#